data_ed76361081d2b3cbe663ea262acf93c3
#
_entry.id   ed76361081d2b3cbe663ea262acf93c3
#
_cell.length_a   1.000
_cell.length_b   1.000
_cell.length_c   1.000
_cell.angle_alpha   90.00
_cell.angle_beta   90.00
_cell.angle_gamma   90.00
#
_symmetry.space_group_name_H-M   'P 1'
#
loop_
_entity.id
_entity.type
_entity.pdbx_description
1 polymer ?
#
loop_
_entity_poly.entity_id
_entity_poly.type
_entity_poly.pdbx_seq_one_letter_code
_entity_poly.pdbx_strand_id
1 'polypeptide(L)'
;MEDLTYENNTYRTSPARISLPAKMFPSLIFYYQEIMIVLRGSAKAKRGNYDTADWSKSSLAALRALERVGVDIEITGIDSFVSVAGPCVFIANHMSTLETFILPAIIAPVKDVTCVVKQGLVDYPIFKHIMRSRNPITVRRENPRDDLKAVLEGGTERLKSGRSVIIFPQTTRTPVFDPSQFNTIGIKLAKKAGVPVIPIALKTDAWGNGKYLKDYGRIVPSKRVHFAFGKPLMIRDRGTEEHNEIIRFISEKLKEWEREAPREVGEKIPRI
;
A
#
# COMPACT_ATOMS: atom_id res chain seq x y z
N MET A 1 16.09 12.08 8.87
CA MET A 1 14.62 12.11 8.74
C MET A 1 14.11 11.26 9.88
N GLU A 2 13.31 11.83 10.75
CA GLU A 2 12.78 11.12 11.92
C GLU A 2 11.83 10.01 11.47
N ASP A 3 11.94 8.84 12.10
CA ASP A 3 11.08 7.68 11.85
C ASP A 3 9.62 7.98 12.24
N LEU A 4 8.70 7.10 11.82
CA LEU A 4 7.31 7.21 12.25
C LEU A 4 7.21 6.93 13.75
N THR A 5 6.72 7.89 14.52
CA THR A 5 6.49 7.73 15.95
C THR A 5 5.03 7.37 16.20
N TYR A 6 4.80 6.26 16.88
CA TYR A 6 3.47 5.75 17.17
C TYR A 6 3.10 6.01 18.65
N GLU A 7 1.94 6.64 18.85
CA GLU A 7 1.33 6.79 20.16
C GLU A 7 0.11 5.89 20.25
N ASN A 8 0.05 5.04 21.26
CA ASN A 8 -1.05 4.07 21.43
C ASN A 8 -1.34 3.27 20.15
N ASN A 9 -0.29 2.72 19.51
CA ASN A 9 -0.40 1.94 18.27
C ASN A 9 -0.97 2.71 17.06
N THR A 10 -0.88 4.05 17.10
CA THR A 10 -1.41 4.95 16.09
C THR A 10 -0.37 6.00 15.70
N TYR A 11 -0.16 6.17 14.40
CA TYR A 11 0.51 7.33 13.83
C TYR A 11 -0.54 8.30 13.28
N ARG A 12 -0.37 9.58 13.53
CA ARG A 12 -1.14 10.66 12.91
C ARG A 12 -0.21 11.76 12.44
N THR A 13 -0.51 12.32 11.27
CA THR A 13 0.19 13.52 10.80
C THR A 13 0.09 14.62 11.85
N SER A 14 1.24 15.13 12.29
CA SER A 14 1.27 16.26 13.21
C SER A 14 0.82 17.55 12.49
N PRO A 15 0.02 18.39 13.15
CA PRO A 15 -0.36 19.67 12.58
C PRO A 15 0.87 20.50 12.20
N ALA A 16 0.97 20.89 10.94
CA ALA A 16 2.07 21.69 10.45
C ALA A 16 1.57 22.85 9.57
N ARG A 17 2.32 23.93 9.52
CA ARG A 17 2.00 25.05 8.64
C ARG A 17 2.32 24.69 7.20
N ILE A 18 1.28 24.55 6.40
CA ILE A 18 1.43 24.32 4.96
C ILE A 18 1.81 25.63 4.25
N SER A 19 2.86 25.60 3.44
CA SER A 19 3.30 26.77 2.67
C SER A 19 2.26 27.21 1.64
N LEU A 20 2.22 28.47 1.30
CA LEU A 20 1.28 29.00 0.30
C LEU A 20 1.41 28.29 -1.06
N PRO A 21 2.61 28.07 -1.63
CA PRO A 21 2.73 27.31 -2.89
C PRO A 21 2.16 25.88 -2.79
N ALA A 22 2.36 25.18 -1.67
CA ALA A 22 1.84 23.84 -1.46
C ALA A 22 0.31 23.82 -1.35
N LYS A 23 -0.31 24.86 -0.78
CA LYS A 23 -1.77 25.02 -0.76
C LYS A 23 -2.35 25.29 -2.14
N MET A 24 -1.68 26.14 -2.94
CA MET A 24 -2.16 26.53 -4.28
C MET A 24 -1.92 25.43 -5.32
N PHE A 25 -0.81 24.73 -5.26
CA PHE A 25 -0.38 23.74 -6.26
C PHE A 25 0.06 22.41 -5.63
N PRO A 26 -0.80 21.73 -4.84
CA PRO A 26 -0.39 20.54 -4.07
C PRO A 26 0.15 19.42 -4.94
N SER A 27 -0.49 19.15 -6.09
CA SER A 27 -0.05 18.09 -7.01
C SER A 27 1.33 18.39 -7.61
N LEU A 28 1.58 19.63 -8.04
CA LEU A 28 2.85 20.03 -8.64
C LEU A 28 4.01 19.89 -7.63
N ILE A 29 3.81 20.40 -6.42
CA ILE A 29 4.82 20.33 -5.36
C ILE A 29 5.07 18.89 -4.94
N PHE A 30 4.02 18.09 -4.80
CA PHE A 30 4.15 16.67 -4.48
C PHE A 30 4.94 15.91 -5.57
N TYR A 31 4.51 15.99 -6.83
CA TYR A 31 5.16 15.26 -7.92
C TYR A 31 6.61 15.67 -8.16
N TYR A 32 6.94 16.94 -7.98
CA TYR A 32 8.34 17.38 -8.00
C TYR A 32 9.17 16.63 -6.94
N GLN A 33 8.69 16.54 -5.71
CA GLN A 33 9.38 15.83 -4.63
C GLN A 33 9.45 14.31 -4.92
N GLU A 34 8.33 13.73 -5.35
CA GLU A 34 8.23 12.30 -5.66
C GLU A 34 9.20 11.87 -6.78
N ILE A 35 9.24 12.64 -7.88
CA ILE A 35 10.17 12.38 -8.97
C ILE A 35 11.63 12.43 -8.46
N MET A 36 11.98 13.41 -7.63
CA MET A 36 13.33 13.50 -7.06
C MET A 36 13.66 12.33 -6.14
N ILE A 37 12.70 11.83 -5.35
CA ILE A 37 12.86 10.63 -4.51
C ILE A 37 13.13 9.41 -5.39
N VAL A 38 12.31 9.21 -6.42
CA VAL A 38 12.43 8.07 -7.35
C VAL A 38 13.75 8.12 -8.12
N LEU A 39 14.16 9.27 -8.63
CA LEU A 39 15.43 9.43 -9.35
C LEU A 39 16.64 9.10 -8.46
N ARG A 40 16.66 9.59 -7.21
CA ARG A 40 17.73 9.30 -6.26
C ARG A 40 17.76 7.81 -5.89
N GLY A 41 16.59 7.22 -5.60
CA GLY A 41 16.46 5.80 -5.31
C GLY A 41 16.89 4.94 -6.50
N SER A 42 16.46 5.28 -7.71
CA SER A 42 16.83 4.59 -8.94
C SER A 42 18.34 4.65 -9.22
N ALA A 43 18.97 5.82 -9.05
CA ALA A 43 20.40 5.97 -9.22
C ALA A 43 21.19 5.11 -8.21
N LYS A 44 20.74 5.03 -6.96
CA LYS A 44 21.32 4.17 -5.94
C LYS A 44 21.11 2.69 -6.26
N ALA A 45 19.93 2.30 -6.65
CA ALA A 45 19.57 0.94 -7.04
C ALA A 45 20.35 0.46 -8.28
N LYS A 46 20.58 1.34 -9.26
CA LYS A 46 21.40 1.05 -10.45
C LYS A 46 22.85 0.71 -10.08
N ARG A 47 23.36 1.25 -8.97
CA ARG A 47 24.71 0.95 -8.44
C ARG A 47 24.76 -0.30 -7.55
N GLY A 48 23.62 -1.00 -7.38
CA GLY A 48 23.52 -2.18 -6.50
C GLY A 48 23.45 -1.90 -5.00
N ASN A 49 23.34 -0.64 -4.60
CA ASN A 49 23.42 -0.20 -3.20
C ASN A 49 22.08 0.22 -2.58
N TYR A 50 20.96 -0.28 -3.11
CA TYR A 50 19.61 0.04 -2.63
C TYR A 50 19.00 -1.16 -1.90
N ASP A 51 18.98 -1.11 -0.59
CA ASP A 51 18.52 -2.16 0.30
C ASP A 51 17.10 -1.91 0.86
N THR A 52 16.67 -2.71 1.83
CA THR A 52 15.36 -2.58 2.49
C THR A 52 15.26 -1.29 3.30
N ALA A 53 16.35 -0.87 3.95
CA ALA A 53 16.37 0.38 4.71
C ALA A 53 16.28 1.61 3.80
N ASP A 54 16.90 1.56 2.62
CA ASP A 54 16.75 2.62 1.62
C ASP A 54 15.34 2.71 1.05
N TRP A 55 14.72 1.56 0.84
CA TRP A 55 13.32 1.53 0.39
C TRP A 55 12.39 2.13 1.44
N SER A 56 12.55 1.75 2.70
CA SER A 56 11.82 2.35 3.82
C SER A 56 12.02 3.87 3.87
N LYS A 57 13.27 4.36 3.79
CA LYS A 57 13.58 5.79 3.80
C LYS A 57 12.98 6.55 2.61
N SER A 58 13.03 5.97 1.41
CA SER A 58 12.41 6.57 0.22
C SER A 58 10.89 6.65 0.36
N SER A 59 10.27 5.60 0.89
CA SER A 59 8.84 5.55 1.17
C SER A 59 8.42 6.54 2.27
N LEU A 60 9.23 6.68 3.31
CA LEU A 60 9.01 7.69 4.35
C LEU A 60 9.14 9.12 3.79
N ALA A 61 10.07 9.33 2.87
CA ALA A 61 10.19 10.63 2.19
C ALA A 61 8.95 10.96 1.34
N ALA A 62 8.33 9.94 0.69
CA ALA A 62 7.07 10.10 -0.06
C ALA A 62 5.89 10.41 0.88
N LEU A 63 5.80 9.74 2.04
CA LEU A 63 4.82 10.06 3.08
C LEU A 63 4.96 11.51 3.54
N ARG A 64 6.18 11.94 3.87
CA ARG A 64 6.46 13.32 4.28
C ARG A 64 6.17 14.33 3.17
N ALA A 65 6.33 13.95 1.89
CA ALA A 65 5.96 14.81 0.75
C ALA A 65 4.44 15.03 0.66
N LEU A 66 3.62 14.01 0.96
CA LEU A 66 2.16 14.13 1.08
C LEU A 66 1.77 15.05 2.23
N GLU A 67 2.36 14.89 3.40
CA GLU A 67 2.10 15.73 4.57
C GLU A 67 2.45 17.21 4.30
N ARG A 68 3.57 17.47 3.62
CA ARG A 68 3.99 18.85 3.26
C ARG A 68 3.00 19.55 2.35
N VAL A 69 2.20 18.83 1.60
CA VAL A 69 1.15 19.42 0.76
C VAL A 69 -0.23 19.38 1.43
N GLY A 70 -0.29 18.99 2.70
CA GLY A 70 -1.48 19.06 3.54
C GLY A 70 -2.35 17.82 3.55
N VAL A 71 -1.84 16.67 3.12
CA VAL A 71 -2.55 15.39 3.26
C VAL A 71 -2.36 14.88 4.69
N ASP A 72 -3.46 14.68 5.41
CA ASP A 72 -3.46 14.02 6.72
C ASP A 72 -3.40 12.51 6.54
N ILE A 73 -2.50 11.85 7.30
CA ILE A 73 -2.29 10.40 7.24
C ILE A 73 -2.49 9.81 8.64
N GLU A 74 -3.28 8.76 8.71
CA GLU A 74 -3.49 7.98 9.93
C GLU A 74 -3.12 6.52 9.67
N ILE A 75 -2.31 5.93 10.57
CA ILE A 75 -1.89 4.53 10.50
C ILE A 75 -2.20 3.89 11.85
N THR A 76 -2.94 2.78 11.86
CA THR A 76 -3.39 2.11 13.08
C THR A 76 -3.12 0.60 13.03
N GLY A 77 -3.00 -0.03 14.19
CA GLY A 77 -2.95 -1.48 14.33
C GLY A 77 -1.59 -2.12 14.03
N ILE A 78 -0.50 -1.39 14.15
CA ILE A 78 0.86 -1.87 13.87
C ILE A 78 1.26 -3.06 14.72
N ASP A 79 0.84 -3.10 15.99
CA ASP A 79 1.12 -4.22 16.90
C ASP A 79 0.66 -5.56 16.32
N SER A 80 -0.33 -5.55 15.44
CA SER A 80 -0.86 -6.73 14.76
C SER A 80 0.20 -7.53 14.00
N PHE A 81 1.20 -6.85 13.41
CA PHE A 81 2.25 -7.55 12.69
C PHE A 81 3.62 -7.47 13.37
N VAL A 82 3.83 -6.49 14.25
CA VAL A 82 5.06 -6.40 15.07
C VAL A 82 5.19 -7.60 15.99
N SER A 83 4.09 -8.02 16.61
CA SER A 83 4.03 -9.17 17.52
C SER A 83 4.14 -10.54 16.81
N VAL A 84 4.00 -10.61 15.51
CA VAL A 84 4.09 -11.87 14.75
C VAL A 84 5.55 -12.26 14.56
N ALA A 85 5.95 -13.42 15.06
CA ALA A 85 7.24 -14.00 14.78
C ALA A 85 7.34 -14.45 13.31
N GLY A 86 8.45 -14.14 12.64
CA GLY A 86 8.70 -14.55 11.25
C GLY A 86 7.90 -13.77 10.20
N PRO A 87 7.90 -14.28 8.95
CA PRO A 87 7.23 -13.62 7.83
C PRO A 87 5.73 -13.84 7.84
N CYS A 88 4.99 -12.97 7.15
CA CYS A 88 3.56 -13.05 6.96
C CYS A 88 3.14 -12.59 5.56
N VAL A 89 1.89 -12.86 5.18
CA VAL A 89 1.29 -12.33 3.97
C VAL A 89 0.40 -11.16 4.34
N PHE A 90 0.70 -9.97 3.84
CA PHE A 90 -0.16 -8.80 3.96
C PHE A 90 -1.16 -8.79 2.81
N ILE A 91 -2.46 -8.74 3.12
CA ILE A 91 -3.54 -8.73 2.14
C ILE A 91 -4.32 -7.43 2.27
N ALA A 92 -4.33 -6.62 1.21
CA ALA A 92 -4.94 -5.29 1.20
C ALA A 92 -5.90 -5.07 0.03
N ASN A 93 -6.87 -4.17 0.17
CA ASN A 93 -7.55 -3.57 -0.96
C ASN A 93 -6.60 -2.65 -1.74
N HIS A 94 -6.94 -2.31 -2.99
CA HIS A 94 -6.08 -1.53 -3.89
C HIS A 94 -6.85 -0.34 -4.47
N MET A 95 -6.59 0.88 -3.97
CA MET A 95 -7.30 2.09 -4.37
C MET A 95 -6.48 2.99 -5.30
N SER A 96 -5.22 3.21 -4.96
CA SER A 96 -4.39 4.19 -5.65
C SER A 96 -2.92 3.76 -5.74
N THR A 97 -2.08 4.62 -6.30
CA THR A 97 -0.62 4.41 -6.31
C THR A 97 -0.02 4.67 -4.91
N LEU A 98 -0.68 5.48 -4.09
CA LEU A 98 -0.19 5.95 -2.79
C LEU A 98 0.24 4.79 -1.89
N GLU A 99 -0.59 3.77 -1.74
CA GLU A 99 -0.29 2.65 -0.84
C GLU A 99 0.98 1.89 -1.21
N THR A 100 1.29 1.78 -2.50
CA THR A 100 2.50 1.10 -2.95
C THR A 100 3.78 1.87 -2.61
N PHE A 101 3.67 3.20 -2.49
CA PHE A 101 4.77 4.06 -2.06
C PHE A 101 4.91 4.15 -0.55
N ILE A 102 3.81 4.03 0.22
CA ILE A 102 3.82 4.28 1.66
C ILE A 102 3.97 3.00 2.50
N LEU A 103 3.37 1.87 2.09
CA LEU A 103 3.46 0.62 2.85
C LEU A 103 4.89 0.20 3.23
N PRO A 104 5.93 0.39 2.37
CA PRO A 104 7.29 0.07 2.77
C PRO A 104 7.84 0.93 3.92
N ALA A 105 7.38 2.17 4.08
CA ALA A 105 7.75 3.01 5.22
C ALA A 105 7.22 2.46 6.55
N ILE A 106 6.08 1.77 6.49
CA ILE A 106 5.39 1.22 7.66
C ILE A 106 5.91 -0.17 8.00
N ILE A 107 6.06 -1.04 6.99
CA ILE A 107 6.33 -2.47 7.18
C ILE A 107 7.84 -2.76 7.21
N ALA A 108 8.62 -2.16 6.33
CA ALA A 108 10.02 -2.53 6.13
C ALA A 108 10.95 -2.25 7.33
N PRO A 109 10.68 -1.28 8.22
CA PRO A 109 11.46 -1.13 9.47
C PRO A 109 11.36 -2.33 10.41
N VAL A 110 10.26 -3.10 10.34
CA VAL A 110 9.97 -4.22 11.25
C VAL A 110 10.16 -5.58 10.57
N LYS A 111 9.78 -5.70 9.31
CA LYS A 111 9.82 -6.97 8.56
C LYS A 111 10.40 -6.76 7.16
N ASP A 112 11.36 -7.60 6.78
CA ASP A 112 11.75 -7.64 5.36
C ASP A 112 10.54 -8.03 4.52
N VAL A 113 10.28 -7.25 3.46
CA VAL A 113 9.05 -7.35 2.69
C VAL A 113 9.30 -7.16 1.20
N THR A 114 8.52 -7.85 0.41
CA THR A 114 8.38 -7.65 -1.04
C THR A 114 6.91 -7.62 -1.45
N CYS A 115 6.63 -7.45 -2.72
CA CYS A 115 5.26 -7.36 -3.22
C CYS A 115 5.06 -8.17 -4.51
N VAL A 116 3.79 -8.50 -4.77
CA VAL A 116 3.36 -9.01 -6.07
C VAL A 116 3.06 -7.82 -6.98
N VAL A 117 3.72 -7.79 -8.14
CA VAL A 117 3.60 -6.68 -9.09
C VAL A 117 3.37 -7.17 -10.52
N LYS A 118 2.78 -6.30 -11.36
CA LYS A 118 2.70 -6.56 -12.79
C LYS A 118 4.11 -6.53 -13.42
N GLN A 119 4.41 -7.47 -14.31
CA GLN A 119 5.69 -7.56 -15.02
C GLN A 119 6.13 -6.21 -15.61
N GLY A 120 5.23 -5.47 -16.24
CA GLY A 120 5.57 -4.15 -16.81
C GLY A 120 6.13 -3.13 -15.82
N LEU A 121 5.90 -3.30 -14.50
CA LEU A 121 6.45 -2.38 -13.50
C LEU A 121 7.97 -2.59 -13.28
N VAL A 122 8.45 -3.83 -13.39
CA VAL A 122 9.89 -4.15 -13.28
C VAL A 122 10.67 -3.81 -14.55
N ASP A 123 9.96 -3.46 -15.62
CA ASP A 123 10.53 -3.04 -16.90
C ASP A 123 10.36 -1.53 -17.16
N TYR A 124 9.56 -0.84 -16.30
CA TYR A 124 9.29 0.58 -16.43
C TYR A 124 10.56 1.42 -16.26
N PRO A 125 10.89 2.31 -17.21
CA PRO A 125 12.09 3.14 -17.15
C PRO A 125 12.20 3.87 -15.80
N ILE A 126 13.42 4.06 -15.27
CA ILE A 126 13.72 4.71 -13.98
C ILE A 126 13.31 3.82 -12.80
N PHE A 127 12.03 3.41 -12.70
CA PHE A 127 11.49 2.65 -11.56
C PHE A 127 11.98 1.19 -11.51
N LYS A 128 12.34 0.61 -12.67
CA LYS A 128 12.80 -0.77 -12.79
C LYS A 128 13.96 -1.13 -11.85
N HIS A 129 14.90 -0.21 -11.62
CA HIS A 129 16.06 -0.47 -10.77
C HIS A 129 15.66 -0.65 -9.30
N ILE A 130 14.76 0.22 -8.80
CA ILE A 130 14.20 0.10 -7.45
C ILE A 130 13.43 -1.22 -7.34
N MET A 131 12.51 -1.49 -8.28
CA MET A 131 11.68 -2.70 -8.20
C MET A 131 12.51 -3.98 -8.25
N ARG A 132 13.46 -4.08 -9.18
CA ARG A 132 14.33 -5.26 -9.29
C ARG A 132 15.17 -5.49 -8.03
N SER A 133 15.63 -4.43 -7.35
CA SER A 133 16.38 -4.56 -6.10
C SER A 133 15.53 -5.15 -4.95
N ARG A 134 14.18 -5.08 -5.06
CA ARG A 134 13.26 -5.66 -4.06
C ARG A 134 12.89 -7.10 -4.35
N ASN A 135 13.38 -7.67 -5.46
CA ASN A 135 13.08 -9.05 -5.87
C ASN A 135 11.58 -9.38 -5.80
N PRO A 136 10.71 -8.60 -6.49
CA PRO A 136 9.27 -8.77 -6.41
C PRO A 136 8.82 -10.08 -7.06
N ILE A 137 7.59 -10.49 -6.77
CA ILE A 137 6.93 -11.58 -7.46
C ILE A 137 6.17 -10.96 -8.63
N THR A 138 6.53 -11.35 -9.86
CA THR A 138 5.93 -10.75 -11.05
C THR A 138 4.80 -11.61 -11.61
N VAL A 139 3.72 -10.95 -12.04
CA VAL A 139 2.57 -11.55 -12.72
C VAL A 139 2.35 -10.85 -14.07
N ARG A 140 1.97 -11.59 -15.11
CA ARG A 140 1.74 -11.04 -16.46
C ARG A 140 0.32 -10.55 -16.66
N ARG A 141 -0.65 -11.13 -15.92
CA ARG A 141 -2.10 -10.88 -16.04
C ARG A 141 -2.67 -11.29 -17.40
N GLU A 142 -2.05 -12.26 -18.05
CA GLU A 142 -2.48 -12.84 -19.32
C GLU A 142 -3.19 -14.17 -19.07
N ASN A 143 -2.66 -14.98 -18.15
CA ASN A 143 -3.20 -16.29 -17.78
C ASN A 143 -3.33 -16.38 -16.26
N PRO A 144 -4.55 -16.45 -15.69
CA PRO A 144 -4.74 -16.55 -14.24
C PRO A 144 -4.09 -17.77 -13.58
N ARG A 145 -3.94 -18.89 -14.32
CA ARG A 145 -3.29 -20.10 -13.77
C ARG A 145 -1.79 -19.92 -13.63
N ASP A 146 -1.15 -19.30 -14.63
CA ASP A 146 0.29 -19.03 -14.60
C ASP A 146 0.62 -17.98 -13.53
N ASP A 147 -0.21 -16.96 -13.42
CA ASP A 147 -0.08 -15.95 -12.36
C ASP A 147 -0.24 -16.56 -10.98
N LEU A 148 -1.23 -17.43 -10.78
CA LEU A 148 -1.40 -18.17 -9.52
C LEU A 148 -0.17 -19.01 -9.21
N LYS A 149 0.36 -19.74 -10.19
CA LYS A 149 1.57 -20.57 -10.04
C LYS A 149 2.76 -19.69 -9.64
N ALA A 150 3.00 -18.59 -10.37
CA ALA A 150 4.09 -17.65 -10.08
C ALA A 150 4.01 -17.08 -8.64
N VAL A 151 2.81 -16.68 -8.20
CA VAL A 151 2.61 -16.17 -6.84
C VAL A 151 2.81 -17.27 -5.80
N LEU A 152 2.30 -18.48 -6.02
CA LEU A 152 2.44 -19.57 -5.05
C LEU A 152 3.89 -20.07 -4.95
N GLU A 153 4.62 -20.19 -6.04
CA GLU A 153 6.01 -20.63 -6.05
C GLU A 153 6.93 -19.53 -5.54
N GLY A 154 6.90 -18.38 -6.20
CA GLY A 154 7.75 -17.23 -5.85
C GLY A 154 7.46 -16.67 -4.47
N GLY A 155 6.17 -16.63 -4.06
CA GLY A 155 5.79 -16.17 -2.73
C GLY A 155 6.24 -17.12 -1.63
N THR A 156 6.09 -18.46 -1.85
CA THR A 156 6.56 -19.46 -0.86
C THR A 156 8.07 -19.39 -0.69
N GLU A 157 8.84 -19.18 -1.77
CA GLU A 157 10.28 -19.02 -1.71
C GLU A 157 10.68 -17.81 -0.84
N ARG A 158 10.04 -16.63 -1.05
CA ARG A 158 10.31 -15.42 -0.25
C ARG A 158 9.93 -15.61 1.21
N LEU A 159 8.77 -16.20 1.48
CA LEU A 159 8.31 -16.47 2.84
C LEU A 159 9.26 -17.45 3.56
N LYS A 160 9.72 -18.52 2.90
CA LYS A 160 10.72 -19.44 3.46
C LYS A 160 12.07 -18.77 3.74
N SER A 161 12.45 -17.75 2.97
CA SER A 161 13.65 -16.96 3.22
C SER A 161 13.48 -15.87 4.30
N GLY A 162 12.34 -15.83 4.98
CA GLY A 162 12.05 -14.85 6.04
C GLY A 162 11.47 -13.54 5.54
N ARG A 163 11.16 -13.41 4.24
CA ARG A 163 10.61 -12.20 3.63
C ARG A 163 9.10 -12.25 3.51
N SER A 164 8.42 -11.28 4.09
CA SER A 164 6.97 -11.10 3.99
C SER A 164 6.54 -10.67 2.58
N VAL A 165 5.27 -10.89 2.25
CA VAL A 165 4.74 -10.59 0.91
C VAL A 165 3.49 -9.72 1.01
N ILE A 166 3.45 -8.58 0.31
CA ILE A 166 2.27 -7.75 0.15
C ILE A 166 1.53 -8.19 -1.12
N ILE A 167 0.23 -8.43 -0.99
CA ILE A 167 -0.65 -8.83 -2.08
C ILE A 167 -1.89 -7.94 -2.11
N PHE A 168 -2.21 -7.47 -3.31
CA PHE A 168 -3.47 -6.80 -3.63
C PHE A 168 -4.32 -7.75 -4.47
N PRO A 169 -5.31 -8.45 -3.88
CA PRO A 169 -6.10 -9.45 -4.60
C PRO A 169 -6.97 -8.88 -5.73
N GLN A 170 -7.20 -7.57 -5.75
CA GLN A 170 -7.91 -6.90 -6.83
C GLN A 170 -7.07 -6.83 -8.11
N THR A 171 -7.70 -7.05 -9.25
CA THR A 171 -7.01 -7.04 -10.55
C THR A 171 -6.48 -5.65 -10.91
N THR A 172 -7.15 -4.59 -10.43
CA THR A 172 -6.77 -3.19 -10.70
C THR A 172 -7.12 -2.31 -9.52
N ARG A 173 -6.55 -1.12 -9.48
CA ARG A 173 -6.92 -0.07 -8.52
C ARG A 173 -8.33 0.42 -8.81
N THR A 174 -9.15 0.48 -7.76
CA THR A 174 -10.52 0.98 -7.81
C THR A 174 -10.79 1.91 -6.62
N PRO A 175 -11.44 3.05 -6.81
CA PRO A 175 -11.79 3.97 -5.72
C PRO A 175 -12.83 3.36 -4.77
N VAL A 176 -13.60 2.38 -5.24
CA VAL A 176 -14.61 1.66 -4.47
C VAL A 176 -14.18 0.21 -4.31
N PHE A 177 -14.24 -0.30 -3.09
CA PHE A 177 -13.95 -1.70 -2.80
C PHE A 177 -15.14 -2.58 -3.19
N ASP A 178 -14.91 -3.51 -4.10
CA ASP A 178 -15.88 -4.53 -4.50
C ASP A 178 -15.42 -5.92 -3.99
N PRO A 179 -16.07 -6.49 -2.98
CA PRO A 179 -15.75 -7.82 -2.46
C PRO A 179 -15.75 -8.92 -3.52
N SER A 180 -16.57 -8.82 -4.55
CA SER A 180 -16.65 -9.83 -5.63
C SER A 180 -15.39 -9.89 -6.48
N GLN A 181 -14.61 -8.80 -6.53
CA GLN A 181 -13.34 -8.70 -7.25
C GLN A 181 -12.13 -9.05 -6.37
N PHE A 182 -12.35 -9.42 -5.11
CA PHE A 182 -11.30 -9.72 -4.14
C PHE A 182 -11.01 -11.22 -4.13
N ASN A 183 -9.98 -11.66 -4.87
CA ASN A 183 -9.68 -13.07 -5.06
C ASN A 183 -8.92 -13.70 -3.87
N THR A 184 -8.82 -15.04 -3.87
CA THR A 184 -8.25 -15.83 -2.77
C THR A 184 -6.74 -16.11 -2.89
N ILE A 185 -6.01 -15.41 -3.78
CA ILE A 185 -4.60 -15.74 -4.07
C ILE A 185 -3.69 -15.60 -2.84
N GLY A 186 -3.92 -14.57 -2.03
CA GLY A 186 -3.17 -14.34 -0.79
C GLY A 186 -3.44 -15.42 0.26
N ILE A 187 -4.69 -15.85 0.40
CA ILE A 187 -5.08 -16.97 1.28
C ILE A 187 -4.36 -18.25 0.86
N LYS A 188 -4.39 -18.57 -0.43
CA LYS A 188 -3.73 -19.77 -0.97
C LYS A 188 -2.22 -19.74 -0.73
N LEU A 189 -1.58 -18.58 -0.89
CA LEU A 189 -0.16 -18.42 -0.61
C LEU A 189 0.14 -18.63 0.88
N ALA A 190 -0.57 -17.94 1.76
CA ALA A 190 -0.36 -18.04 3.21
C ALA A 190 -0.55 -19.48 3.70
N LYS A 191 -1.60 -20.16 3.25
CA LYS A 191 -1.83 -21.58 3.55
C LYS A 191 -0.69 -22.46 3.09
N LYS A 192 -0.24 -22.32 1.82
CA LYS A 192 0.85 -23.11 1.25
C LYS A 192 2.15 -22.93 2.01
N ALA A 193 2.43 -21.71 2.46
CA ALA A 193 3.64 -21.35 3.18
C ALA A 193 3.56 -21.61 4.70
N GLY A 194 2.37 -21.86 5.26
CA GLY A 194 2.15 -22.08 6.70
C GLY A 194 2.38 -20.81 7.54
N VAL A 195 2.11 -19.61 6.97
CA VAL A 195 2.32 -18.32 7.64
C VAL A 195 1.01 -17.58 7.86
N PRO A 196 0.94 -16.67 8.86
CA PRO A 196 -0.26 -15.87 9.07
C PRO A 196 -0.49 -14.84 7.98
N VAL A 197 -1.75 -14.43 7.84
CA VAL A 197 -2.18 -13.27 7.05
C VAL A 197 -2.39 -12.09 7.98
N ILE A 198 -1.96 -10.90 7.54
CA ILE A 198 -2.29 -9.61 8.15
C ILE A 198 -3.21 -8.87 7.19
N PRO A 199 -4.50 -8.67 7.53
CA PRO A 199 -5.40 -7.84 6.75
C PRO A 199 -4.97 -6.38 6.81
N ILE A 200 -5.07 -5.64 5.69
CA ILE A 200 -4.86 -4.20 5.66
C ILE A 200 -6.07 -3.55 4.99
N ALA A 201 -6.71 -2.63 5.68
CA ALA A 201 -7.68 -1.73 5.08
C ALA A 201 -7.00 -0.41 4.69
N LEU A 202 -7.27 0.06 3.48
CA LEU A 202 -6.63 1.22 2.87
C LEU A 202 -7.68 2.20 2.34
N LYS A 203 -7.58 3.47 2.75
CA LYS A 203 -8.27 4.60 2.13
C LYS A 203 -7.23 5.61 1.66
N THR A 204 -6.90 5.56 0.38
CA THR A 204 -5.72 6.23 -0.20
C THR A 204 -6.07 7.12 -1.39
N ASP A 205 -7.35 7.46 -1.54
CA ASP A 205 -7.92 8.23 -2.64
C ASP A 205 -7.55 9.74 -2.61
N ALA A 206 -6.76 10.18 -1.63
CA ALA A 206 -6.08 11.46 -1.67
C ALA A 206 -5.08 11.57 -2.84
N TRP A 207 -4.55 10.45 -3.31
CA TRP A 207 -3.83 10.36 -4.58
C TRP A 207 -4.75 9.70 -5.61
N GLY A 208 -5.44 10.52 -6.38
CA GLY A 208 -6.38 10.07 -7.39
C GLY A 208 -5.71 9.30 -8.54
N ASN A 209 -6.50 8.49 -9.23
CA ASN A 209 -6.04 7.85 -10.47
C ASN A 209 -6.14 8.84 -11.64
N GLY A 210 -5.06 8.97 -12.41
CA GLY A 210 -5.01 9.87 -13.56
C GLY A 210 -5.84 9.34 -14.74
N LYS A 211 -6.39 10.27 -15.53
CA LYS A 211 -7.21 9.93 -16.72
C LYS A 211 -6.38 9.24 -17.81
N TYR A 212 -5.18 9.73 -18.09
CA TYR A 212 -4.30 9.21 -19.14
C TYR A 212 -3.19 8.32 -18.58
N LEU A 213 -2.53 8.77 -17.53
CA LEU A 213 -1.52 8.02 -16.79
C LEU A 213 -2.07 7.70 -15.41
N LYS A 214 -2.51 6.47 -15.20
CA LYS A 214 -3.18 6.05 -13.95
C LYS A 214 -2.36 6.35 -12.69
N ASP A 215 -1.03 6.40 -12.80
CA ASP A 215 -0.15 6.64 -11.66
C ASP A 215 -0.02 8.13 -11.28
N TYR A 216 -0.49 9.04 -12.14
CA TYR A 216 -0.32 10.49 -11.98
C TYR A 216 -1.68 11.20 -11.93
N GLY A 217 -2.45 10.95 -10.89
CA GLY A 217 -3.71 11.64 -10.65
C GLY A 217 -3.54 12.88 -9.76
N ARG A 218 -4.64 13.59 -9.55
CA ARG A 218 -4.63 14.78 -8.69
C ARG A 218 -4.38 14.39 -7.23
N ILE A 219 -3.54 15.15 -6.53
CA ILE A 219 -3.44 15.10 -5.07
C ILE A 219 -4.53 15.99 -4.48
N VAL A 220 -5.33 15.43 -3.56
CA VAL A 220 -6.47 16.09 -2.93
C VAL A 220 -6.24 16.13 -1.41
N PRO A 221 -5.64 17.23 -0.88
CA PRO A 221 -5.25 17.32 0.53
C PRO A 221 -6.43 17.24 1.52
N SER A 222 -7.65 17.57 1.09
CA SER A 222 -8.84 17.46 1.93
C SER A 222 -9.28 16.02 2.24
N LYS A 223 -8.74 15.04 1.52
CA LYS A 223 -9.00 13.64 1.76
C LYS A 223 -7.96 13.06 2.72
N ARG A 224 -8.42 12.59 3.87
CA ARG A 224 -7.55 11.91 4.83
C ARG A 224 -7.18 10.52 4.30
N VAL A 225 -5.93 10.16 4.50
CA VAL A 225 -5.39 8.84 4.15
C VAL A 225 -5.38 7.95 5.39
N HIS A 226 -5.88 6.72 5.24
CA HIS A 226 -5.91 5.76 6.33
C HIS A 226 -5.25 4.43 5.93
N PHE A 227 -4.47 3.89 6.88
CA PHE A 227 -3.93 2.54 6.87
C PHE A 227 -4.34 1.86 8.17
N ALA A 228 -5.08 0.76 8.12
CA ALA A 228 -5.40 -0.02 9.31
C ALA A 228 -4.96 -1.47 9.14
N PHE A 229 -4.19 -1.97 10.11
CA PHE A 229 -3.73 -3.35 10.14
C PHE A 229 -4.63 -4.16 11.08
N GLY A 230 -5.19 -5.26 10.56
CA GLY A 230 -6.07 -6.17 11.30
C GLY A 230 -5.27 -7.23 12.04
N LYS A 231 -5.96 -7.99 12.90
CA LYS A 231 -5.35 -9.08 13.67
C LYS A 231 -4.78 -10.17 12.76
N PRO A 232 -3.68 -10.84 13.15
CA PRO A 232 -3.12 -11.95 12.39
C PRO A 232 -4.11 -13.11 12.31
N LEU A 233 -4.27 -13.68 11.13
CA LEU A 233 -5.14 -14.82 10.85
C LEU A 233 -4.31 -16.01 10.36
N MET A 234 -4.38 -17.14 11.07
CA MET A 234 -3.84 -18.42 10.58
C MET A 234 -4.89 -19.10 9.71
N ILE A 235 -4.49 -19.50 8.50
CA ILE A 235 -5.41 -20.08 7.53
C ILE A 235 -5.74 -21.53 7.92
N ARG A 236 -7.02 -21.78 8.13
CA ARG A 236 -7.59 -23.11 8.44
C ARG A 236 -8.30 -23.67 7.20
N ASP A 237 -8.48 -24.95 7.15
CA ASP A 237 -9.20 -25.67 6.10
C ASP A 237 -8.97 -25.09 4.69
N ARG A 238 -10.03 -24.63 4.02
CA ARG A 238 -9.96 -24.00 2.71
C ARG A 238 -9.65 -22.50 2.77
N GLY A 239 -9.65 -21.88 3.96
CA GLY A 239 -9.40 -20.46 4.18
C GLY A 239 -10.59 -19.56 3.79
N THR A 240 -11.79 -20.13 3.68
CA THR A 240 -12.99 -19.37 3.31
C THR A 240 -13.41 -18.41 4.42
N GLU A 241 -13.32 -18.83 5.67
CA GLU A 241 -13.68 -18.01 6.82
C GLU A 241 -12.72 -16.81 6.95
N GLU A 242 -11.41 -17.07 6.86
CA GLU A 242 -10.40 -16.03 6.95
C GLU A 242 -10.49 -15.05 5.77
N HIS A 243 -10.80 -15.54 4.55
CA HIS A 243 -11.06 -14.68 3.41
C HIS A 243 -12.23 -13.74 3.65
N ASN A 244 -13.35 -14.26 4.17
CA ASN A 244 -14.53 -13.47 4.50
C ASN A 244 -14.26 -12.48 5.65
N GLU A 245 -13.44 -12.86 6.62
CA GLU A 245 -13.02 -11.99 7.71
C GLU A 245 -12.19 -10.80 7.21
N ILE A 246 -11.25 -11.03 6.27
CA ILE A 246 -10.48 -9.96 5.62
C ILE A 246 -11.40 -9.00 4.88
N ILE A 247 -12.32 -9.51 4.08
CA ILE A 247 -13.30 -8.70 3.34
C ILE A 247 -14.15 -7.86 4.30
N ARG A 248 -14.63 -8.49 5.39
CA ARG A 248 -15.41 -7.80 6.42
C ARG A 248 -14.61 -6.69 7.06
N PHE A 249 -13.36 -6.97 7.51
CA PHE A 249 -12.48 -5.98 8.11
C PHE A 249 -12.26 -4.76 7.20
N ILE A 250 -11.94 -4.99 5.92
CA ILE A 250 -11.75 -3.92 4.95
C ILE A 250 -13.05 -3.11 4.78
N SER A 251 -14.18 -3.80 4.58
CA SER A 251 -15.47 -3.15 4.36
C SER A 251 -15.94 -2.31 5.56
N GLU A 252 -15.73 -2.81 6.78
CA GLU A 252 -16.10 -2.11 8.02
C GLU A 252 -15.23 -0.85 8.20
N LYS A 253 -13.91 -0.96 7.99
CA LYS A 253 -13.00 0.18 8.08
C LYS A 253 -13.29 1.26 7.03
N LEU A 254 -13.57 0.88 5.80
CA LEU A 254 -13.95 1.85 4.76
C LEU A 254 -15.25 2.58 5.12
N LYS A 255 -16.27 1.86 5.62
CA LYS A 255 -17.53 2.48 6.08
C LYS A 255 -17.34 3.39 7.29
N GLU A 256 -16.45 3.02 8.24
CA GLU A 256 -16.09 3.85 9.39
C GLU A 256 -15.51 5.19 8.91
N TRP A 257 -14.52 5.18 8.03
CA TRP A 257 -13.85 6.37 7.53
C TRP A 257 -14.72 7.23 6.60
N GLU A 258 -15.69 6.65 5.90
CA GLU A 258 -16.68 7.40 5.13
C GLU A 258 -17.62 8.22 6.02
N ARG A 259 -17.93 7.71 7.23
CA ARG A 259 -18.76 8.43 8.21
C ARG A 259 -18.00 9.57 8.91
N GLU A 260 -16.69 9.40 9.08
CA GLU A 260 -15.82 10.40 9.71
C GLU A 260 -15.48 11.56 8.74
N ALA A 261 -15.56 11.32 7.44
CA ALA A 261 -15.31 12.37 6.45
C ALA A 261 -16.36 13.50 6.63
N PRO A 262 -15.94 14.78 6.69
CA PRO A 262 -16.89 15.88 6.66
C PRO A 262 -17.80 15.72 5.43
N ARG A 263 -19.12 15.73 5.61
CA ARG A 263 -20.07 15.75 4.48
C ARG A 263 -19.69 16.92 3.61
N GLU A 264 -19.36 16.69 2.34
CA GLU A 264 -19.14 17.77 1.39
C GLU A 264 -20.42 18.61 1.36
N VAL A 265 -20.32 19.86 1.84
CA VAL A 265 -21.40 20.84 1.73
C VAL A 265 -21.48 21.21 0.26
N GLY A 266 -22.33 20.52 -0.51
CA GLY A 266 -22.52 20.88 -1.92
C GLY A 266 -23.10 19.85 -2.88
N GLU A 267 -23.83 18.85 -2.47
CA GLU A 267 -24.76 18.21 -3.39
C GLU A 267 -26.00 19.08 -3.52
N LYS A 268 -26.06 19.85 -4.61
CA LYS A 268 -27.28 20.54 -5.03
C LYS A 268 -28.37 19.47 -5.26
N ILE A 269 -29.34 19.42 -4.38
CA ILE A 269 -30.60 18.68 -4.58
C ILE A 269 -31.15 19.20 -5.90
N PRO A 270 -31.47 18.35 -6.90
CA PRO A 270 -32.19 18.78 -8.09
C PRO A 270 -33.55 19.28 -7.62
N ARG A 271 -33.84 20.56 -7.87
CA ARG A 271 -35.21 21.09 -7.68
C ARG A 271 -36.09 20.38 -8.69
N ILE A 272 -37.10 19.68 -8.16
CA ILE A 272 -38.23 19.13 -8.89
C ILE A 272 -39.05 20.29 -9.51
#